data_712cb64933a00dd98bf6e073d24440d5
#
_entry.id   712cb64933a00dd98bf6e073d24440d5
#
_cell.length_a   1.000
_cell.length_b   1.000
_cell.length_c   1.000
_cell.angle_alpha   90.00
_cell.angle_beta   90.00
_cell.angle_gamma   90.00
#
_symmetry.space_group_name_H-M   'P 1'
#
loop_
_entity.id
_entity.type
_entity.pdbx_description
1 polymer ?
#
loop_
_entity_poly.entity_id
_entity_poly.type
_entity_poly.pdbx_seq_one_letter_code
_entity_poly.pdbx_strand_id
1 'polypeptide(L)'
;MAYLSGGVIDGYCVGEPWNRQAEALGIGRIALTGPDIWKGMPEKVLGTTESWAANNPNTLKALIKALIEACLWLDEPANRAEAARILSSPRYLNMPAEVMSRTLDLPDFHVFQRNAANFPWRSHADWFLAQMVRWKQAPADTDIKAVADRVYRTDIYRAAAREMGVACPETDRLPPGGHGEPLLPAANDKTTTTTAAGAVRGSN
;
A
#
# COMPACT_ATOMS: atom_id res chain seq x y z
N MET A 1 -10.31 -10.18 -13.89
CA MET A 1 -11.12 -11.41 -13.70
C MET A 1 -11.43 -12.09 -15.03
N ALA A 2 -12.11 -11.43 -16.00
CA ALA A 2 -12.51 -12.04 -17.28
C ALA A 2 -11.36 -12.67 -18.08
N TYR A 3 -10.21 -12.03 -18.14
CA TYR A 3 -9.05 -12.57 -18.87
C TYR A 3 -8.45 -13.83 -18.22
N LEU A 4 -8.44 -13.89 -16.87
CA LEU A 4 -7.98 -15.08 -16.16
C LEU A 4 -8.96 -16.24 -16.38
N SER A 5 -10.27 -16.02 -16.16
CA SER A 5 -11.29 -17.06 -16.35
C SER A 5 -11.40 -17.53 -17.80
N GLY A 6 -11.10 -16.66 -18.76
CA GLY A 6 -11.07 -16.99 -20.20
C GLY A 6 -9.75 -17.63 -20.68
N GLY A 7 -8.77 -17.84 -19.80
CA GLY A 7 -7.47 -18.41 -20.17
C GLY A 7 -6.62 -17.53 -21.08
N VAL A 8 -6.87 -16.22 -21.10
CA VAL A 8 -6.08 -15.24 -21.88
C VAL A 8 -4.79 -14.86 -21.18
N ILE A 9 -4.78 -14.92 -19.84
CA ILE A 9 -3.61 -14.70 -18.99
C ILE A 9 -3.52 -15.82 -17.96
N ASP A 10 -2.29 -16.18 -17.57
CA ASP A 10 -2.02 -17.22 -16.57
C ASP A 10 -1.98 -16.68 -15.13
N GLY A 11 -1.80 -15.40 -14.97
CA GLY A 11 -1.75 -14.74 -13.65
C GLY A 11 -1.81 -13.24 -13.77
N TYR A 12 -1.99 -12.57 -12.60
CA TYR A 12 -1.99 -11.12 -12.48
C TYR A 12 -1.49 -10.68 -11.11
N CYS A 13 -1.08 -9.42 -11.00
CA CYS A 13 -0.80 -8.75 -9.74
C CYS A 13 -1.78 -7.59 -9.58
N VAL A 14 -2.57 -7.60 -8.51
CA VAL A 14 -3.61 -6.60 -8.26
C VAL A 14 -3.81 -6.43 -6.76
N GLY A 15 -4.30 -5.24 -6.35
CA GLY A 15 -4.68 -4.99 -4.96
C GLY A 15 -5.91 -5.80 -4.52
N GLU A 16 -6.03 -6.03 -3.22
CA GLU A 16 -7.24 -6.63 -2.65
C GLU A 16 -8.47 -5.71 -2.85
N PRO A 17 -9.67 -6.26 -2.94
CA PRO A 17 -10.08 -7.67 -2.67
C PRO A 17 -10.12 -8.58 -3.92
N TRP A 18 -9.56 -8.16 -5.05
CA TRP A 18 -9.70 -8.86 -6.32
C TRP A 18 -9.03 -10.24 -6.34
N ASN A 19 -7.95 -10.45 -5.58
CA ASN A 19 -7.31 -11.76 -5.44
C ASN A 19 -8.24 -12.73 -4.71
N ARG A 20 -8.85 -12.30 -3.60
CA ARG A 20 -9.83 -13.10 -2.85
C ARG A 20 -11.09 -13.42 -3.67
N GLN A 21 -11.49 -12.50 -4.53
CA GLN A 21 -12.59 -12.75 -5.45
C GLN A 21 -12.26 -13.87 -6.45
N ALA A 22 -11.03 -13.92 -6.98
CA ALA A 22 -10.62 -15.00 -7.87
C ALA A 22 -10.64 -16.36 -7.17
N GLU A 23 -10.18 -16.44 -5.92
CA GLU A 23 -10.27 -17.65 -5.10
C GLU A 23 -11.73 -18.05 -4.84
N ALA A 24 -12.57 -17.10 -4.43
CA ALA A 24 -13.98 -17.36 -4.15
C ALA A 24 -14.76 -17.88 -5.37
N LEU A 25 -14.37 -17.45 -6.57
CA LEU A 25 -14.95 -17.93 -7.83
C LEU A 25 -14.29 -19.22 -8.35
N GLY A 26 -13.23 -19.71 -7.70
CA GLY A 26 -12.52 -20.92 -8.15
C GLY A 26 -11.75 -20.76 -9.45
N ILE A 27 -11.47 -19.52 -9.90
CA ILE A 27 -10.77 -19.23 -11.16
C ILE A 27 -9.29 -18.96 -11.00
N GLY A 28 -8.80 -18.92 -9.76
CA GLY A 28 -7.40 -18.65 -9.45
C GLY A 28 -7.07 -18.96 -8.00
N ARG A 29 -5.79 -18.87 -7.67
CA ARG A 29 -5.26 -18.98 -6.30
C ARG A 29 -4.26 -17.86 -6.04
N ILE A 30 -4.16 -17.41 -4.81
CA ILE A 30 -3.14 -16.46 -4.40
C ILE A 30 -1.81 -17.21 -4.27
N ALA A 31 -0.82 -16.80 -5.05
CA ALA A 31 0.53 -17.37 -5.03
C ALA A 31 1.41 -16.68 -3.98
N LEU A 32 1.35 -15.36 -3.92
CA LEU A 32 2.10 -14.51 -2.98
C LEU A 32 1.27 -13.27 -2.62
N THR A 33 1.48 -12.76 -1.43
CA THR A 33 0.91 -11.49 -0.98
C THR A 33 2.00 -10.42 -0.79
N GLY A 34 1.59 -9.16 -0.69
CA GLY A 34 2.51 -8.07 -0.41
C GLY A 34 3.36 -8.30 0.85
N PRO A 35 2.75 -8.67 2.00
CA PRO A 35 3.49 -9.00 3.22
C PRO A 35 4.49 -10.16 3.11
N ASP A 36 4.28 -11.11 2.19
CA ASP A 36 5.25 -12.19 1.93
C ASP A 36 6.52 -11.66 1.25
N ILE A 37 6.39 -10.55 0.51
CA ILE A 37 7.50 -9.91 -0.21
C ILE A 37 8.16 -8.85 0.65
N TRP A 38 7.36 -8.03 1.32
CA TRP A 38 7.83 -6.93 2.15
C TRP A 38 6.84 -6.69 3.30
N LYS A 39 7.21 -7.09 4.51
CA LYS A 39 6.37 -6.90 5.69
C LYS A 39 6.16 -5.40 5.95
N GLY A 40 4.90 -4.98 6.04
CA GLY A 40 4.55 -3.56 6.19
C GLY A 40 4.67 -2.76 4.89
N MET A 41 4.63 -3.43 3.73
CA MET A 41 4.63 -2.77 2.43
C MET A 41 3.50 -1.74 2.33
N PRO A 42 3.79 -0.50 1.87
CA PRO A 42 2.74 0.46 1.59
C PRO A 42 1.91 -0.01 0.39
N GLU A 43 0.62 0.29 0.43
CA GLU A 43 -0.29 -0.12 -0.64
C GLU A 43 -0.89 1.10 -1.34
N LYS A 44 -2.11 1.48 -1.01
CA LYS A 44 -2.79 2.60 -1.66
C LYS A 44 -2.45 3.93 -1.02
N VAL A 45 -2.44 4.99 -1.83
CA VAL A 45 -2.20 6.36 -1.38
C VAL A 45 -3.29 7.29 -1.87
N LEU A 46 -3.58 8.34 -1.11
CA LEU A 46 -4.32 9.49 -1.60
C LEU A 46 -3.35 10.35 -2.44
N GLY A 47 -3.59 10.39 -3.75
CA GLY A 47 -2.81 11.20 -4.68
C GLY A 47 -3.62 12.35 -5.26
N THR A 48 -2.98 13.50 -5.43
CA THR A 48 -3.54 14.65 -6.13
C THR A 48 -2.44 15.41 -6.85
N THR A 49 -2.82 16.32 -7.76
CA THR A 49 -1.83 17.18 -8.42
C THR A 49 -1.35 18.28 -7.46
N GLU A 50 -0.11 18.72 -7.65
CA GLU A 50 0.45 19.84 -6.87
C GLU A 50 -0.39 21.11 -7.00
N SER A 51 -0.85 21.42 -8.21
CA SER A 51 -1.71 22.60 -8.47
C SER A 51 -3.05 22.50 -7.73
N TRP A 52 -3.67 21.31 -7.71
CA TRP A 52 -4.92 21.13 -6.97
C TRP A 52 -4.70 21.28 -5.46
N ALA A 53 -3.64 20.68 -4.93
CA ALA A 53 -3.28 20.79 -3.52
C ALA A 53 -3.03 22.24 -3.11
N ALA A 54 -2.31 23.01 -3.93
CA ALA A 54 -2.04 24.42 -3.69
C ALA A 54 -3.32 25.29 -3.72
N ASN A 55 -4.24 25.00 -4.62
CA ASN A 55 -5.48 25.76 -4.78
C ASN A 55 -6.58 25.33 -3.77
N ASN A 56 -6.45 24.16 -3.14
CA ASN A 56 -7.46 23.60 -2.25
C ASN A 56 -6.87 23.10 -0.90
N PRO A 57 -6.06 23.89 -0.18
CA PRO A 57 -5.32 23.39 0.97
C PRO A 57 -6.23 22.95 2.12
N ASN A 58 -7.35 23.65 2.34
CA ASN A 58 -8.31 23.30 3.38
C ASN A 58 -9.08 22.02 3.05
N THR A 59 -9.46 21.83 1.78
CA THR A 59 -10.13 20.62 1.31
C THR A 59 -9.21 19.41 1.42
N LEU A 60 -7.93 19.55 1.00
CA LEU A 60 -6.95 18.49 1.13
C LEU A 60 -6.75 18.08 2.60
N LYS A 61 -6.60 19.08 3.49
CA LYS A 61 -6.48 18.80 4.93
C LYS A 61 -7.73 18.11 5.50
N ALA A 62 -8.93 18.52 5.08
CA ALA A 62 -10.18 17.86 5.49
C ALA A 62 -10.26 16.41 5.00
N LEU A 63 -9.85 16.13 3.76
CA LEU A 63 -9.77 14.76 3.22
C LEU A 63 -8.78 13.91 4.02
N ILE A 64 -7.61 14.45 4.36
CA ILE A 64 -6.62 13.72 5.18
C ILE A 64 -7.19 13.42 6.56
N LYS A 65 -7.90 14.36 7.20
CA LYS A 65 -8.57 14.11 8.48
C LYS A 65 -9.59 12.97 8.37
N ALA A 66 -10.43 13.00 7.34
CA ALA A 66 -11.41 11.95 7.10
C ALA A 66 -10.76 10.57 6.90
N LEU A 67 -9.62 10.52 6.19
CA LEU A 67 -8.85 9.28 6.04
C LEU A 67 -8.23 8.80 7.35
N ILE A 68 -7.66 9.69 8.15
CA ILE A 68 -7.12 9.34 9.48
C ILE A 68 -8.24 8.76 10.35
N GLU A 69 -9.40 9.40 10.39
CA GLU A 69 -10.57 8.93 11.14
C GLU A 69 -11.04 7.55 10.66
N ALA A 70 -11.19 7.38 9.36
CA ALA A 70 -11.57 6.10 8.77
C ALA A 70 -10.55 4.99 9.05
N CYS A 71 -9.25 5.30 8.99
CA CYS A 71 -8.18 4.35 9.28
C CYS A 71 -8.13 3.95 10.75
N LEU A 72 -8.35 4.88 11.67
CA LEU A 72 -8.50 4.59 13.10
C LEU A 72 -9.70 3.68 13.35
N TRP A 73 -10.83 3.98 12.72
CA TRP A 73 -12.04 3.17 12.84
C TRP A 73 -11.85 1.75 12.28
N LEU A 74 -11.15 1.60 11.16
CA LEU A 74 -10.85 0.30 10.53
C LEU A 74 -9.84 -0.56 11.30
N ASP A 75 -8.96 0.06 12.08
CA ASP A 75 -8.01 -0.67 12.92
C ASP A 75 -8.68 -1.35 14.13
N GLU A 76 -9.89 -0.90 14.49
CA GLU A 76 -10.70 -1.56 15.51
C GLU A 76 -11.34 -2.82 14.94
N PRO A 77 -10.99 -4.04 15.43
CA PRO A 77 -11.50 -5.29 14.87
C PRO A 77 -13.04 -5.38 14.88
N ALA A 78 -13.68 -4.79 15.88
CA ALA A 78 -15.14 -4.76 16.01
C ALA A 78 -15.85 -4.06 14.83
N ASN A 79 -15.16 -3.17 14.13
CA ASN A 79 -15.73 -2.39 13.03
C ASN A 79 -15.57 -3.10 11.66
N ARG A 80 -14.75 -4.14 11.57
CA ARG A 80 -14.42 -4.78 10.28
C ARG A 80 -15.62 -5.44 9.60
N ALA A 81 -16.52 -6.03 10.37
CA ALA A 81 -17.76 -6.60 9.82
C ALA A 81 -18.64 -5.51 9.19
N GLU A 82 -18.77 -4.37 9.84
CA GLU A 82 -19.53 -3.23 9.30
C GLU A 82 -18.82 -2.65 8.07
N ALA A 83 -17.51 -2.53 8.08
CA ALA A 83 -16.73 -2.11 6.92
C ALA A 83 -16.95 -3.04 5.73
N ALA A 84 -16.92 -4.36 5.94
CA ALA A 84 -17.20 -5.36 4.91
C ALA A 84 -18.60 -5.16 4.32
N ARG A 85 -19.62 -4.95 5.17
CA ARG A 85 -20.99 -4.69 4.74
C ARG A 85 -21.10 -3.41 3.90
N ILE A 86 -20.48 -2.32 4.33
CA ILE A 86 -20.48 -1.04 3.59
C ILE A 86 -19.84 -1.22 2.23
N LEU A 87 -18.60 -1.76 2.19
CA LEU A 87 -17.83 -1.92 0.96
C LEU A 87 -18.45 -2.89 -0.04
N SER A 88 -19.23 -3.87 0.45
CA SER A 88 -19.93 -4.85 -0.39
C SER A 88 -21.09 -4.26 -1.18
N SER A 89 -21.58 -3.07 -0.79
CA SER A 89 -22.73 -2.48 -1.46
C SER A 89 -22.42 -2.12 -2.93
N PRO A 90 -23.48 -2.12 -3.80
CA PRO A 90 -23.32 -1.72 -5.21
C PRO A 90 -22.79 -0.31 -5.42
N ARG A 91 -22.90 0.55 -4.41
CA ARG A 91 -22.36 1.92 -4.42
C ARG A 91 -20.83 1.96 -4.39
N TYR A 92 -20.20 0.89 -3.86
CA TYR A 92 -18.75 0.81 -3.68
C TYR A 92 -18.15 -0.32 -4.52
N LEU A 93 -17.85 -1.47 -3.92
CA LEU A 93 -17.14 -2.54 -4.62
C LEU A 93 -18.09 -3.57 -5.28
N ASN A 94 -19.37 -3.58 -4.90
CA ASN A 94 -20.35 -4.53 -5.42
C ASN A 94 -19.84 -5.98 -5.40
N MET A 95 -19.42 -6.43 -4.23
CA MET A 95 -18.73 -7.70 -4.02
C MET A 95 -19.38 -8.45 -2.86
N PRO A 96 -19.40 -9.80 -2.85
CA PRO A 96 -19.95 -10.55 -1.73
C PRO A 96 -19.32 -10.15 -0.38
N ALA A 97 -20.16 -9.94 0.64
CA ALA A 97 -19.69 -9.51 1.96
C ALA A 97 -18.70 -10.51 2.58
N GLU A 98 -18.84 -11.81 2.28
CA GLU A 98 -17.91 -12.84 2.73
C GLU A 98 -16.50 -12.64 2.17
N VAL A 99 -16.37 -12.23 0.90
CA VAL A 99 -15.07 -11.92 0.28
C VAL A 99 -14.44 -10.73 0.96
N MET A 100 -15.24 -9.69 1.26
CA MET A 100 -14.76 -8.51 1.98
C MET A 100 -14.35 -8.82 3.40
N SER A 101 -15.12 -9.62 4.14
CA SER A 101 -14.74 -10.04 5.49
C SER A 101 -13.44 -10.82 5.50
N ARG A 102 -13.29 -11.80 4.62
CA ARG A 102 -12.03 -12.56 4.49
C ARG A 102 -10.83 -11.68 4.18
N THR A 103 -11.04 -10.60 3.43
CA THR A 103 -9.97 -9.64 3.11
C THR A 103 -9.59 -8.81 4.33
N LEU A 104 -10.58 -8.29 5.07
CA LEU A 104 -10.36 -7.38 6.20
C LEU A 104 -9.91 -8.11 7.48
N ASP A 105 -10.31 -9.37 7.66
CA ASP A 105 -10.06 -10.16 8.89
C ASP A 105 -8.66 -10.80 8.94
N LEU A 106 -7.86 -10.67 7.87
CA LEU A 106 -6.49 -11.18 7.88
C LEU A 106 -5.64 -10.41 8.90
N PRO A 107 -5.12 -11.09 9.93
CA PRO A 107 -4.29 -10.44 10.94
C PRO A 107 -3.03 -9.86 10.28
N ASP A 108 -2.72 -8.62 10.63
CA ASP A 108 -1.53 -7.89 10.16
C ASP A 108 -1.37 -7.73 8.63
N PHE A 109 -2.36 -8.17 7.85
CA PHE A 109 -2.37 -7.98 6.41
C PHE A 109 -2.76 -6.55 6.04
N HIS A 110 -3.83 -6.02 6.66
CA HIS A 110 -4.23 -4.63 6.53
C HIS A 110 -4.04 -3.90 7.86
N VAL A 111 -3.07 -3.01 7.90
CA VAL A 111 -2.83 -2.07 8.98
C VAL A 111 -3.12 -0.67 8.45
N PHE A 112 -4.09 0.00 9.04
CA PHE A 112 -4.59 1.26 8.50
C PHE A 112 -3.95 2.49 9.17
N GLN A 113 -3.89 2.53 10.51
CA GLN A 113 -3.36 3.67 11.25
C GLN A 113 -2.32 3.29 12.31
N ARG A 114 -2.50 2.14 12.99
CA ARG A 114 -1.55 1.71 14.04
C ARG A 114 -0.12 1.64 13.49
N ASN A 115 0.86 1.89 14.35
CA ASN A 115 2.28 1.95 13.96
C ASN A 115 2.58 2.99 12.86
N ALA A 116 1.76 4.04 12.78
CA ALA A 116 1.86 5.08 11.76
C ALA A 116 1.79 4.55 10.31
N ALA A 117 1.00 3.49 10.07
CA ALA A 117 0.86 2.89 8.75
C ALA A 117 0.30 3.87 7.70
N ASN A 118 -0.58 4.79 8.11
CA ASN A 118 -1.15 5.81 7.23
C ASN A 118 -0.26 7.06 7.06
N PHE A 119 0.87 7.13 7.75
CA PHE A 119 1.78 8.26 7.61
C PHE A 119 2.55 8.18 6.28
N PRO A 120 2.66 9.27 5.51
CA PRO A 120 3.34 9.26 4.22
C PRO A 120 4.86 9.26 4.39
N TRP A 121 5.42 8.12 4.76
CA TRP A 121 6.84 7.95 4.96
C TRP A 121 7.63 8.22 3.68
N ARG A 122 8.51 9.21 3.67
CA ARG A 122 9.35 9.53 2.52
C ARG A 122 10.31 8.40 2.13
N SER A 123 10.67 7.53 3.08
CA SER A 123 11.43 6.31 2.80
C SER A 123 10.71 5.34 1.86
N HIS A 124 9.36 5.29 1.88
CA HIS A 124 8.61 4.53 0.88
C HIS A 124 8.75 5.13 -0.51
N ALA A 125 8.67 6.47 -0.63
CA ALA A 125 8.90 7.14 -1.90
C ALA A 125 10.33 6.95 -2.40
N ASP A 126 11.32 7.04 -1.51
CA ASP A 126 12.73 6.81 -1.84
C ASP A 126 12.90 5.42 -2.49
N TRP A 127 12.29 4.39 -1.89
CA TRP A 127 12.36 3.02 -2.43
C TRP A 127 11.64 2.89 -3.79
N PHE A 128 10.41 3.37 -3.91
CA PHE A 128 9.67 3.28 -5.17
C PHE A 128 10.37 4.03 -6.30
N LEU A 129 10.87 5.24 -6.04
CA LEU A 129 11.62 6.01 -7.03
C LEU A 129 12.91 5.31 -7.45
N ALA A 130 13.63 4.68 -6.51
CA ALA A 130 14.79 3.88 -6.82
C ALA A 130 14.44 2.69 -7.74
N GLN A 131 13.29 2.02 -7.50
CA GLN A 131 12.84 0.97 -8.40
C GLN A 131 12.41 1.52 -9.78
N MET A 132 11.74 2.68 -9.82
CA MET A 132 11.39 3.33 -11.09
C MET A 132 12.62 3.67 -11.94
N VAL A 133 13.68 4.17 -11.32
CA VAL A 133 14.98 4.39 -12.00
C VAL A 133 15.56 3.06 -12.47
N ARG A 134 15.62 2.05 -11.59
CA ARG A 134 16.12 0.71 -11.91
C ARG A 134 15.45 0.10 -13.14
N TRP A 135 14.13 0.22 -13.21
CA TRP A 135 13.32 -0.32 -14.29
C TRP A 135 13.11 0.64 -15.47
N LYS A 136 13.87 1.75 -15.50
CA LYS A 136 13.83 2.76 -16.58
C LYS A 136 12.45 3.42 -16.75
N GLN A 137 11.67 3.49 -15.69
CA GLN A 137 10.42 4.23 -15.62
C GLN A 137 10.64 5.70 -15.24
N ALA A 138 11.80 6.02 -14.69
CA ALA A 138 12.27 7.37 -14.40
C ALA A 138 13.70 7.55 -14.93
N PRO A 139 14.13 8.79 -15.25
CA PRO A 139 15.48 9.09 -15.68
C PRO A 139 16.54 8.62 -14.67
N ALA A 140 17.70 8.19 -15.15
CA ALA A 140 18.79 7.69 -14.30
C ALA A 140 19.40 8.76 -13.38
N ASP A 141 19.25 10.03 -13.74
CA ASP A 141 19.69 11.22 -12.99
C ASP A 141 18.63 11.81 -12.08
N THR A 142 17.50 11.08 -11.84
CA THR A 142 16.43 11.53 -10.95
C THR A 142 16.97 11.79 -9.55
N ASP A 143 16.80 13.01 -9.04
CA ASP A 143 17.01 13.32 -7.63
C ASP A 143 15.88 12.73 -6.79
N ILE A 144 16.08 11.45 -6.40
CA ILE A 144 15.10 10.66 -5.66
C ILE A 144 14.66 11.39 -4.39
N LYS A 145 15.61 11.99 -3.66
CA LYS A 145 15.33 12.64 -2.39
C LYS A 145 14.47 13.89 -2.57
N ALA A 146 14.84 14.74 -3.53
CA ALA A 146 14.08 15.95 -3.83
C ALA A 146 12.65 15.63 -4.31
N VAL A 147 12.48 14.60 -5.13
CA VAL A 147 11.16 14.15 -5.59
C VAL A 147 10.33 13.61 -4.44
N ALA A 148 10.90 12.73 -3.60
CA ALA A 148 10.22 12.17 -2.44
C ALA A 148 9.77 13.26 -1.47
N ASP A 149 10.63 14.25 -1.19
CA ASP A 149 10.34 15.35 -0.27
C ASP A 149 9.20 16.26 -0.80
N ARG A 150 9.08 16.40 -2.12
CA ARG A 150 8.02 17.17 -2.76
C ARG A 150 6.69 16.44 -2.83
N VAL A 151 6.71 15.13 -3.08
CA VAL A 151 5.49 14.33 -3.35
C VAL A 151 4.87 13.80 -2.06
N TYR A 152 5.67 13.34 -1.10
CA TYR A 152 5.19 12.80 0.17
C TYR A 152 5.08 13.93 1.21
N ARG A 153 3.89 14.51 1.31
CA ARG A 153 3.58 15.72 2.07
C ARG A 153 3.32 15.44 3.55
N THR A 154 4.39 15.04 4.26
CA THR A 154 4.37 14.80 5.70
C THR A 154 3.91 16.01 6.52
N ASP A 155 4.20 17.22 6.03
CA ASP A 155 3.80 18.49 6.62
C ASP A 155 2.27 18.65 6.69
N ILE A 156 1.55 18.33 5.61
CA ILE A 156 0.08 18.43 5.55
C ILE A 156 -0.55 17.35 6.44
N TYR A 157 -0.01 16.12 6.42
CA TYR A 157 -0.47 15.05 7.30
C TYR A 157 -0.33 15.45 8.79
N ARG A 158 0.84 15.94 9.21
CA ARG A 158 1.07 16.39 10.59
C ARG A 158 0.14 17.53 11.01
N ALA A 159 -0.14 18.47 10.12
CA ALA A 159 -1.09 19.53 10.39
C ALA A 159 -2.49 18.97 10.66
N ALA A 160 -2.95 18.02 9.84
CA ALA A 160 -4.25 17.36 10.03
C ALA A 160 -4.29 16.54 11.33
N ALA A 161 -3.28 15.70 11.57
CA ALA A 161 -3.18 14.87 12.77
C ALA A 161 -3.16 15.70 14.07
N ARG A 162 -2.41 16.81 14.08
CA ARG A 162 -2.35 17.73 15.21
C ARG A 162 -3.72 18.32 15.55
N GLU A 163 -4.47 18.75 14.53
CA GLU A 163 -5.81 19.30 14.74
C GLU A 163 -6.82 18.25 15.23
N MET A 164 -6.54 16.97 15.02
CA MET A 164 -7.35 15.84 15.50
C MET A 164 -6.87 15.30 16.86
N GLY A 165 -5.74 15.77 17.37
CA GLY A 165 -5.12 15.20 18.57
C GLY A 165 -4.54 13.80 18.36
N VAL A 166 -4.25 13.41 17.10
CA VAL A 166 -3.69 12.11 16.75
C VAL A 166 -2.17 12.20 16.73
N ALA A 167 -1.51 11.27 17.44
CA ALA A 167 -0.07 11.19 17.44
C ALA A 167 0.45 10.80 16.03
N CYS A 168 1.53 11.44 15.62
CA CYS A 168 2.20 11.15 14.37
C CYS A 168 3.72 11.23 14.53
N PRO A 169 4.49 10.56 13.66
CA PRO A 169 5.96 10.56 13.70
C PRO A 169 6.55 11.97 13.58
N GLU A 170 7.63 12.22 14.33
CA GLU A 170 8.40 13.44 14.20
C GLU A 170 9.34 13.44 13.00
N THR A 171 9.85 12.26 12.64
CA THR A 171 10.73 12.06 11.48
C THR A 171 9.95 11.80 10.21
N ASP A 172 10.51 12.14 9.06
CA ASP A 172 9.88 11.92 7.74
C ASP A 172 10.24 10.56 7.13
N ARG A 173 11.28 9.94 7.63
CA ARG A 173 11.81 8.67 7.15
C ARG A 173 11.88 7.65 8.27
N LEU A 174 11.51 6.42 7.95
CA LEU A 174 11.67 5.29 8.86
C LEU A 174 13.15 5.06 9.17
N PRO A 175 13.47 4.68 10.41
CA PRO A 175 14.79 4.16 10.70
C PRO A 175 15.05 2.87 9.90
N PRO A 176 16.32 2.49 9.67
CA PRO A 176 16.64 1.20 9.05
C PRO A 176 15.89 0.05 9.72
N GLY A 177 15.26 -0.81 8.95
CA GLY A 177 14.43 -1.92 9.45
C GLY A 177 13.04 -1.55 9.97
N GLY A 178 12.61 -0.29 9.87
CA GLY A 178 11.39 0.23 10.51
C GLY A 178 10.08 -0.44 10.13
N HIS A 179 9.90 -0.85 8.87
CA HIS A 179 8.73 -1.64 8.40
C HIS A 179 9.19 -2.94 7.68
N GLY A 180 10.29 -3.52 8.12
CA GLY A 180 10.94 -4.59 7.40
C GLY A 180 11.75 -4.06 6.22
N GLU A 181 12.56 -4.92 5.63
CA GLU A 181 13.30 -4.59 4.41
C GLU A 181 12.66 -5.32 3.24
N PRO A 182 12.45 -4.64 2.10
CA PRO A 182 11.98 -5.32 0.91
C PRO A 182 13.00 -6.37 0.45
N LEU A 183 12.55 -7.48 -0.09
CA LEU A 183 13.40 -8.55 -0.61
C LEU A 183 14.36 -8.08 -1.71
N LEU A 184 14.04 -6.96 -2.37
CA LEU A 184 14.89 -6.36 -3.40
C LEU A 184 15.62 -5.15 -2.82
N PRO A 185 16.96 -5.13 -2.83
CA PRO A 185 17.73 -3.98 -2.39
C PRO A 185 17.45 -2.74 -3.25
N ALA A 186 17.69 -1.57 -2.69
CA ALA A 186 17.66 -0.33 -3.46
C ALA A 186 18.65 -0.39 -4.64
N ALA A 187 18.35 0.28 -5.74
CA ALA A 187 19.09 0.16 -7.02
C ALA A 187 20.59 0.48 -6.96
N ASN A 188 21.08 1.09 -5.88
CA ASN A 188 22.48 1.49 -5.71
C ASN A 188 23.31 0.54 -4.82
N ASP A 189 22.75 -0.54 -4.32
CA ASP A 189 23.52 -1.49 -3.53
C ASP A 189 24.29 -2.45 -4.47
N LYS A 190 25.54 -2.11 -4.75
CA LYS A 190 26.45 -2.90 -5.58
C LYS A 190 26.90 -4.21 -4.91
N THR A 191 26.41 -4.55 -3.72
CA THR A 191 26.99 -5.60 -2.88
C THR A 191 26.19 -6.90 -2.84
N THR A 192 25.05 -7.05 -3.54
CA THR A 192 24.32 -8.32 -3.48
C THR A 192 24.09 -8.93 -4.86
N THR A 193 25.18 -9.40 -5.47
CA THR A 193 25.10 -10.51 -6.43
C THR A 193 25.15 -11.80 -5.60
N THR A 194 24.04 -12.22 -5.02
CA THR A 194 23.97 -13.53 -4.37
C THR A 194 22.68 -14.21 -4.79
N THR A 195 22.82 -15.08 -5.79
CA THR A 195 22.15 -16.37 -5.99
C THR A 195 20.75 -16.53 -5.38
N ALA A 196 19.75 -16.04 -6.06
CA ALA A 196 18.42 -16.64 -6.01
C ALA A 196 18.25 -17.62 -7.18
N ALA A 197 19.18 -18.57 -7.31
CA ALA A 197 19.08 -19.69 -8.22
C ALA A 197 19.07 -20.98 -7.38
N GLY A 198 17.93 -21.36 -6.87
CA GLY A 198 17.86 -22.64 -6.17
C GLY A 198 16.66 -22.84 -5.27
N ALA A 199 15.45 -22.81 -5.77
CA ALA A 199 14.32 -23.53 -5.17
C ALA A 199 13.06 -23.47 -6.04
N VAL A 200 13.14 -23.97 -7.27
CA VAL A 200 11.99 -24.58 -7.95
C VAL A 200 12.51 -25.81 -8.66
N ARG A 201 12.69 -26.88 -7.90
CA ARG A 201 12.71 -28.23 -8.47
C ARG A 201 11.46 -28.95 -7.97
N GLY A 202 10.65 -29.31 -8.93
CA GLY A 202 9.44 -30.04 -8.77
C GLY A 202 9.66 -31.41 -8.11
N SER A 203 8.62 -31.90 -7.52
CA SER A 203 8.34 -33.32 -7.37
C SER A 203 7.02 -33.60 -8.06
N ASN A 204 7.10 -34.59 -8.93
CA ASN A 204 6.03 -35.22 -9.70
C ASN A 204 4.73 -35.42 -8.93
#